data_54f394428ef5e46f9ae8470c52613865
#
_entry.id   54f394428ef5e46f9ae8470c52613865
#
_cell.length_a   1.000
_cell.length_b   1.000
_cell.length_c   1.000
_cell.angle_alpha   90.00
_cell.angle_beta   90.00
_cell.angle_gamma   90.00
#
_symmetry.space_group_name_H-M   'P 1'
#
loop_
_entity.id
_entity.type
_entity.pdbx_description
1 polymer ?
#
loop_
_entity_poly.entity_id
_entity_poly.type
_entity_poly.pdbx_seq_one_letter_code
_entity_poly.pdbx_strand_id
1 'polypeptide(L)'
;MRYSRNWEQNTMLEKGRVCMKDREELLKEIALMLDMLSKLTETQCLDEYGYSETHCIDYIGRLELPNVTKVAEHMGMTRGAISKMTRKLLAKGLIEKYTLETNKKEVYFKLTDQGRLLFDEHAKRHKRWEKRDMEFLARYSVEDVRTVSRFMTEFNGYLEEQIETITGTQAEG
;
A
#
# COMPACT_ATOMS: atom_id res chain seq x y z
N MET A 1 -4.41 11.14 27.95
CA MET A 1 -5.25 12.36 28.07
C MET A 1 -6.52 12.15 27.28
N ARG A 2 -7.65 12.44 27.94
CA ARG A 2 -9.00 12.09 27.49
C ARG A 2 -9.43 12.93 26.31
N TYR A 3 -9.68 12.31 25.14
CA TYR A 3 -10.60 12.85 24.14
C TYR A 3 -12.01 12.41 24.53
N SER A 4 -12.68 13.23 25.32
CA SER A 4 -14.09 13.03 25.67
C SER A 4 -14.97 13.85 24.73
N ARG A 5 -15.76 13.12 23.94
CA ARG A 5 -17.18 13.35 23.65
C ARG A 5 -17.67 14.81 23.70
N ASN A 6 -17.81 15.39 22.54
CA ASN A 6 -18.70 16.55 22.35
C ASN A 6 -19.34 16.56 20.95
N TRP A 7 -19.81 15.43 20.46
CA TRP A 7 -20.57 15.40 19.21
C TRP A 7 -22.05 15.00 19.34
N GLU A 8 -22.59 14.98 20.56
CA GLU A 8 -24.01 14.75 20.78
C GLU A 8 -24.87 16.05 20.75
N GLN A 9 -24.31 17.23 20.56
CA GLN A 9 -25.08 18.49 20.67
C GLN A 9 -25.26 19.27 19.37
N ASN A 10 -24.93 18.72 18.20
CA ASN A 10 -25.17 19.45 16.93
C ASN A 10 -25.93 18.62 15.88
N THR A 11 -26.80 17.72 16.31
CA THR A 11 -27.72 17.00 15.43
C THR A 11 -29.02 17.79 15.29
N MET A 12 -28.99 18.89 14.54
CA MET A 12 -30.15 19.37 13.81
C MET A 12 -29.82 19.32 12.33
N LEU A 13 -30.36 18.30 11.70
CA LEU A 13 -30.30 17.99 10.29
C LEU A 13 -30.91 19.12 9.47
N GLU A 14 -30.12 20.04 8.98
CA GLU A 14 -30.41 20.70 7.72
C GLU A 14 -30.08 19.71 6.59
N LYS A 15 -31.15 19.27 5.92
CA LYS A 15 -31.08 18.32 4.80
C LYS A 15 -29.97 18.68 3.80
N GLY A 16 -28.91 17.89 3.75
CA GLY A 16 -28.19 17.64 2.51
C GLY A 16 -26.96 18.46 2.21
N ARG A 17 -26.43 19.31 3.10
CA ARG A 17 -25.12 19.99 2.88
C ARG A 17 -24.22 19.87 4.10
N VAL A 18 -23.16 19.06 3.96
CA VAL A 18 -22.07 19.01 4.92
C VAL A 18 -21.50 20.42 5.07
N CYS A 19 -21.38 20.93 6.31
CA CYS A 19 -20.83 22.25 6.60
C CYS A 19 -19.38 22.36 6.08
N MET A 20 -18.95 23.55 5.68
CA MET A 20 -17.55 23.79 5.27
C MET A 20 -16.56 23.36 6.36
N LYS A 21 -16.88 23.62 7.62
CA LYS A 21 -16.07 23.26 8.77
C LYS A 21 -15.89 21.73 8.89
N ASP A 22 -16.95 20.96 8.66
CA ASP A 22 -16.89 19.49 8.73
C ASP A 22 -16.00 18.90 7.62
N ARG A 23 -16.00 19.53 6.43
CA ARG A 23 -15.12 19.14 5.33
C ARG A 23 -13.65 19.44 5.60
N GLU A 24 -13.35 20.61 6.17
CA GLU A 24 -12.00 20.97 6.58
C GLU A 24 -11.48 20.04 7.67
N GLU A 25 -12.34 19.67 8.62
CA GLU A 25 -12.00 18.75 9.70
C GLU A 25 -11.71 17.35 9.14
N LEU A 26 -12.55 16.85 8.22
CA LEU A 26 -12.34 15.57 7.54
C LEU A 26 -11.00 15.53 6.79
N LEU A 27 -10.63 16.60 6.07
CA LEU A 27 -9.35 16.67 5.38
C LEU A 27 -8.16 16.62 6.35
N LYS A 28 -8.28 17.24 7.52
CA LYS A 28 -7.26 17.16 8.58
C LYS A 28 -7.13 15.75 9.15
N GLU A 29 -8.25 15.06 9.37
CA GLU A 29 -8.25 13.66 9.83
C GLU A 29 -7.65 12.72 8.78
N ILE A 30 -7.92 12.93 7.50
CA ILE A 30 -7.29 12.16 6.41
C ILE A 30 -5.76 12.40 6.41
N ALA A 31 -5.32 13.65 6.51
CA ALA A 31 -3.89 13.97 6.57
C ALA A 31 -3.20 13.34 7.80
N LEU A 32 -3.85 13.39 8.96
CA LEU A 32 -3.37 12.75 10.18
C LEU A 32 -3.30 11.22 10.03
N MET A 33 -4.32 10.61 9.44
CA MET A 33 -4.34 9.17 9.16
C MET A 33 -3.16 8.76 8.27
N LEU A 34 -2.88 9.50 7.20
CA LEU A 34 -1.74 9.23 6.31
C LEU A 34 -0.40 9.33 7.06
N ASP A 35 -0.22 10.35 7.91
CA ASP A 35 0.98 10.50 8.75
C ASP A 35 1.12 9.33 9.76
N MET A 36 0.04 8.92 10.40
CA MET A 36 0.03 7.79 11.33
C MET A 36 0.31 6.46 10.64
N LEU A 37 -0.23 6.24 9.43
CA LEU A 37 0.05 5.06 8.63
C LEU A 37 1.53 5.02 8.19
N SER A 38 2.11 6.17 7.80
CA SER A 38 3.55 6.26 7.48
C SER A 38 4.41 5.89 8.68
N LYS A 39 4.14 6.48 9.84
CA LYS A 39 4.85 6.16 11.10
C LYS A 39 4.71 4.70 11.51
N LEU A 40 3.51 4.14 11.37
CA LEU A 40 3.27 2.72 11.65
C LEU A 40 4.09 1.83 10.72
N THR A 41 4.14 2.15 9.43
CA THR A 41 4.93 1.43 8.42
C THR A 41 6.42 1.51 8.74
N GLU A 42 6.95 2.69 9.08
CA GLU A 42 8.34 2.87 9.48
C GLU A 42 8.71 2.06 10.73
N THR A 43 7.83 2.07 11.73
CA THR A 43 8.02 1.30 12.98
C THR A 43 8.04 -0.21 12.72
N GLN A 44 7.32 -0.67 11.70
CA GLN A 44 7.23 -2.09 11.34
C GLN A 44 8.37 -2.55 10.44
N CYS A 45 9.11 -1.62 9.82
CA CYS A 45 10.29 -1.88 8.98
C CYS A 45 11.60 -1.93 9.79
N LEU A 46 11.55 -2.37 11.05
CA LEU A 46 12.73 -2.56 11.91
C LEU A 46 13.63 -3.74 11.48
N ASP A 47 13.27 -4.42 10.42
CA ASP A 47 14.08 -5.51 9.86
C ASP A 47 15.26 -4.96 9.04
N GLU A 48 16.29 -5.77 8.86
CA GLU A 48 17.48 -5.53 8.03
C GLU A 48 17.14 -5.17 6.56
N TYR A 49 15.88 -5.35 6.17
CA TYR A 49 15.35 -5.12 4.83
C TYR A 49 14.34 -3.97 4.85
N GLY A 50 14.55 -2.99 3.97
CA GLY A 50 13.63 -1.86 3.82
C GLY A 50 12.25 -2.31 3.29
N TYR A 51 11.24 -1.48 3.55
CA TYR A 51 9.85 -1.72 3.13
C TYR A 51 9.72 -2.15 1.66
N SER A 52 10.33 -1.39 0.74
CA SER A 52 10.27 -1.69 -0.70
C SER A 52 10.98 -3.00 -1.07
N GLU A 53 12.06 -3.38 -0.39
CA GLU A 53 12.76 -4.64 -0.61
C GLU A 53 11.90 -5.84 -0.23
N THR A 54 11.21 -5.75 0.90
CA THR A 54 10.32 -6.80 1.41
C THR A 54 9.11 -6.97 0.49
N HIS A 55 8.51 -5.87 -0.01
CA HIS A 55 7.44 -5.93 -0.99
C HIS A 55 7.90 -6.47 -2.34
N CYS A 56 9.12 -6.15 -2.78
CA CYS A 56 9.68 -6.72 -4.00
C CYS A 56 9.81 -8.26 -3.90
N ILE A 57 10.22 -8.77 -2.74
CA ILE A 57 10.25 -10.22 -2.45
C ILE A 57 8.84 -10.81 -2.48
N ASP A 58 7.85 -10.12 -1.89
CA ASP A 58 6.47 -10.57 -1.89
C ASP A 58 5.92 -10.72 -3.32
N TYR A 59 6.13 -9.72 -4.18
CA TYR A 59 5.72 -9.80 -5.58
C TYR A 59 6.48 -10.89 -6.35
N ILE A 60 7.78 -11.05 -6.14
CA ILE A 60 8.56 -12.13 -6.77
C ILE A 60 8.03 -13.51 -6.33
N GLY A 61 7.58 -13.65 -5.10
CA GLY A 61 7.02 -14.90 -4.59
C GLY A 61 5.61 -15.23 -5.07
N ARG A 62 4.82 -14.21 -5.45
CA ARG A 62 3.40 -14.38 -5.86
C ARG A 62 3.19 -14.41 -7.36
N LEU A 63 3.99 -13.67 -8.12
CA LEU A 63 3.80 -13.52 -9.55
C LEU A 63 4.22 -14.78 -10.31
N GLU A 64 3.47 -15.10 -11.34
CA GLU A 64 3.90 -16.08 -12.34
C GLU A 64 4.94 -15.46 -13.27
N LEU A 65 6.11 -16.10 -13.37
CA LEU A 65 7.24 -15.63 -14.18
C LEU A 65 7.60 -14.15 -13.90
N PRO A 66 7.96 -13.81 -12.65
CA PRO A 66 8.29 -12.43 -12.28
C PRO A 66 9.57 -11.97 -12.97
N ASN A 67 9.49 -10.84 -13.64
CA ASN A 67 10.60 -10.12 -14.25
C ASN A 67 10.59 -8.65 -13.80
N VAL A 68 11.59 -7.88 -14.21
CA VAL A 68 11.69 -6.46 -13.83
C VAL A 68 10.44 -5.66 -14.22
N THR A 69 9.87 -5.93 -15.41
CA THR A 69 8.70 -5.19 -15.91
C THR A 69 7.46 -5.49 -15.08
N LYS A 70 7.13 -6.77 -14.88
CA LYS A 70 5.96 -7.17 -14.08
C LYS A 70 6.04 -6.67 -12.64
N VAL A 71 7.22 -6.80 -12.01
CA VAL A 71 7.40 -6.31 -10.64
C VAL A 71 7.26 -4.79 -10.58
N ALA A 72 7.79 -4.06 -11.58
CA ALA A 72 7.68 -2.60 -11.66
C ALA A 72 6.21 -2.14 -11.77
N GLU A 73 5.44 -2.80 -12.63
CA GLU A 73 3.99 -2.55 -12.81
C GLU A 73 3.22 -2.75 -11.50
N HIS A 74 3.43 -3.89 -10.82
CA HIS A 74 2.71 -4.19 -9.58
C HIS A 74 3.14 -3.32 -8.39
N MET A 75 4.38 -2.84 -8.38
CA MET A 75 4.87 -1.93 -7.33
C MET A 75 4.62 -0.44 -7.63
N GLY A 76 4.10 -0.09 -8.81
CA GLY A 76 3.96 1.32 -9.23
C GLY A 76 5.31 2.04 -9.31
N MET A 77 6.39 1.32 -9.65
CA MET A 77 7.76 1.85 -9.66
C MET A 77 8.38 1.78 -11.07
N THR A 78 9.42 2.59 -11.29
CA THR A 78 10.16 2.52 -12.57
C THR A 78 10.97 1.21 -12.68
N ARG A 79 11.12 0.70 -13.91
CA ARG A 79 11.97 -0.47 -14.19
C ARG A 79 13.41 -0.29 -13.71
N GLY A 80 13.93 0.94 -13.77
CA GLY A 80 15.27 1.27 -13.25
C GLY A 80 15.39 1.08 -11.74
N ALA A 81 14.39 1.51 -10.98
CA ALA A 81 14.33 1.31 -9.53
C ALA A 81 14.25 -0.18 -9.18
N ILE A 82 13.38 -0.95 -9.84
CA ILE A 82 13.30 -2.41 -9.64
C ILE A 82 14.58 -3.13 -10.05
N SER A 83 15.22 -2.73 -11.16
CA SER A 83 16.52 -3.30 -11.54
C SER A 83 17.63 -3.05 -10.50
N LYS A 84 17.61 -1.90 -9.83
CA LYS A 84 18.54 -1.60 -8.73
C LYS A 84 18.21 -2.47 -7.50
N MET A 85 16.94 -2.61 -7.18
CA MET A 85 16.46 -3.39 -6.04
C MET A 85 16.74 -4.89 -6.22
N THR A 86 16.39 -5.47 -7.38
CA THR A 86 16.66 -6.90 -7.67
C THR A 86 18.15 -7.23 -7.66
N ARG A 87 19.03 -6.30 -8.11
CA ARG A 87 20.50 -6.48 -7.94
C ARG A 87 20.90 -6.58 -6.48
N LYS A 88 20.31 -5.77 -5.61
CA LYS A 88 20.58 -5.80 -4.17
C LYS A 88 20.08 -7.11 -3.54
N LEU A 89 18.89 -7.57 -3.92
CA LEU A 89 18.33 -8.84 -3.44
C LEU A 89 19.13 -10.06 -3.92
N LEU A 90 19.64 -10.03 -5.15
CA LEU A 90 20.55 -11.04 -5.68
C LEU A 90 21.87 -11.08 -4.89
N ALA A 91 22.47 -9.91 -4.61
CA ALA A 91 23.70 -9.81 -3.83
C ALA A 91 23.53 -10.31 -2.38
N LYS A 92 22.33 -10.17 -1.82
CA LYS A 92 21.97 -10.71 -0.49
C LYS A 92 21.58 -12.18 -0.51
N GLY A 93 21.54 -12.84 -1.68
CA GLY A 93 21.16 -14.24 -1.81
C GLY A 93 19.67 -14.53 -1.52
N LEU A 94 18.80 -13.53 -1.62
CA LEU A 94 17.36 -13.68 -1.35
C LEU A 94 16.55 -14.12 -2.58
N ILE A 95 17.06 -13.82 -3.75
CA ILE A 95 16.48 -14.22 -5.04
C ILE A 95 17.56 -14.78 -5.95
N GLU A 96 17.17 -15.55 -6.93
CA GLU A 96 18.02 -16.00 -8.02
C GLU A 96 17.36 -15.75 -9.38
N LYS A 97 18.18 -15.62 -10.43
CA LYS A 97 17.68 -15.42 -11.81
C LYS A 97 17.66 -16.74 -12.54
N TYR A 98 16.70 -16.84 -13.45
CA TYR A 98 16.63 -17.91 -14.42
C TYR A 98 16.09 -17.42 -15.76
N THR A 99 16.23 -18.22 -16.77
CA THR A 99 15.66 -18.02 -18.12
C THR A 99 14.87 -19.27 -18.50
N LEU A 100 13.88 -19.11 -19.35
CA LEU A 100 13.15 -20.24 -19.91
C LEU A 100 13.86 -20.75 -21.18
N GLU A 101 13.81 -22.04 -21.43
CA GLU A 101 14.33 -22.60 -22.69
C GLU A 101 13.64 -22.02 -23.92
N THR A 102 12.36 -21.71 -23.79
CA THR A 102 11.50 -21.09 -24.81
C THR A 102 11.72 -19.60 -24.99
N ASN A 103 12.36 -18.92 -24.00
CA ASN A 103 12.64 -17.48 -24.04
C ASN A 103 13.93 -17.15 -23.27
N LYS A 104 15.06 -17.29 -23.97
CA LYS A 104 16.38 -17.00 -23.40
C LYS A 104 16.73 -15.50 -23.31
N LYS A 105 15.88 -14.64 -23.90
CA LYS A 105 16.10 -13.18 -23.90
C LYS A 105 15.60 -12.52 -22.62
N GLU A 106 14.67 -13.15 -21.93
CA GLU A 106 14.04 -12.60 -20.76
C GLU A 106 14.58 -13.25 -19.47
N VAL A 107 14.84 -12.43 -18.46
CA VAL A 107 15.34 -12.87 -17.17
C VAL A 107 14.22 -12.82 -16.16
N TYR A 108 13.97 -13.93 -15.51
CA TYR A 108 12.99 -14.10 -14.46
C TYR A 108 13.68 -14.28 -13.10
N PHE A 109 12.93 -14.04 -12.03
CA PHE A 109 13.41 -14.21 -10.66
C PHE A 109 12.63 -15.30 -9.95
N LYS A 110 13.26 -15.95 -9.00
CA LYS A 110 12.61 -16.82 -8.02
C LYS A 110 13.25 -16.61 -6.66
N LEU A 111 12.51 -16.93 -5.62
CA LEU A 111 13.02 -16.87 -4.25
C LEU A 111 14.01 -18.02 -4.01
N THR A 112 15.09 -17.72 -3.30
CA THR A 112 15.90 -18.74 -2.64
C THR A 112 15.20 -19.25 -1.37
N ASP A 113 15.76 -20.23 -0.68
CA ASP A 113 15.24 -20.69 0.61
C ASP A 113 15.22 -19.55 1.63
N GLN A 114 16.27 -18.71 1.67
CA GLN A 114 16.33 -17.53 2.52
C GLN A 114 15.28 -16.48 2.13
N GLY A 115 15.10 -16.24 0.83
CA GLY A 115 14.04 -15.37 0.34
C GLY A 115 12.65 -15.88 0.66
N ARG A 116 12.44 -17.22 0.63
CA ARG A 116 11.19 -17.85 1.01
C ARG A 116 10.87 -17.65 2.49
N LEU A 117 11.85 -17.79 3.37
CA LEU A 117 11.67 -17.51 4.80
C LEU A 117 11.21 -16.06 5.04
N LEU A 118 11.85 -15.10 4.37
CA LEU A 118 11.46 -13.68 4.49
C LEU A 118 10.06 -13.41 3.92
N PHE A 119 9.72 -14.02 2.80
CA PHE A 119 8.37 -13.98 2.21
C PHE A 119 7.31 -14.52 3.20
N ASP A 120 7.56 -15.68 3.80
CA ASP A 120 6.62 -16.30 4.73
C ASP A 120 6.45 -15.47 6.02
N GLU A 121 7.54 -14.89 6.54
CA GLU A 121 7.47 -13.99 7.70
C GLU A 121 6.72 -12.71 7.37
N HIS A 122 6.90 -12.15 6.17
CA HIS A 122 6.14 -11.01 5.70
C HIS A 122 4.63 -11.32 5.62
N ALA A 123 4.28 -12.46 5.03
CA ALA A 123 2.88 -12.91 4.95
C ALA A 123 2.24 -13.13 6.33
N LYS A 124 2.99 -13.69 7.31
CA LYS A 124 2.52 -13.83 8.69
C LYS A 124 2.29 -12.48 9.36
N ARG A 125 3.16 -11.49 9.11
CA ARG A 125 2.97 -10.12 9.62
C ARG A 125 1.69 -9.49 9.07
N HIS A 126 1.47 -9.55 7.76
CA HIS A 126 0.24 -9.05 7.14
C HIS A 126 -1.01 -9.68 7.75
N LYS A 127 -1.05 -10.99 7.96
CA LYS A 127 -2.19 -11.66 8.62
C LYS A 127 -2.44 -11.16 10.05
N ARG A 128 -1.36 -10.87 10.82
CA ARG A 128 -1.52 -10.30 12.17
C ARG A 128 -2.10 -8.89 12.14
N TRP A 129 -1.68 -8.07 11.18
CA TRP A 129 -2.20 -6.71 11.01
C TRP A 129 -3.66 -6.73 10.55
N GLU A 130 -3.95 -7.53 9.55
CA GLU A 130 -5.32 -7.73 9.07
C GLU A 130 -6.26 -8.13 10.21
N LYS A 131 -5.87 -9.11 11.03
CA LYS A 131 -6.64 -9.53 12.19
C LYS A 131 -6.88 -8.37 13.17
N ARG A 132 -5.84 -7.64 13.54
CA ARG A 132 -5.94 -6.47 14.43
C ARG A 132 -6.90 -5.42 13.87
N ASP A 133 -6.76 -5.11 12.58
CA ASP A 133 -7.55 -4.07 11.94
C ASP A 133 -9.01 -4.52 11.75
N MET A 134 -9.25 -5.81 11.48
CA MET A 134 -10.59 -6.39 11.48
C MET A 134 -11.26 -6.34 12.86
N GLU A 135 -10.51 -6.59 13.95
CA GLU A 135 -11.02 -6.43 15.32
C GLU A 135 -11.39 -4.98 15.64
N PHE A 136 -10.65 -4.02 15.12
CA PHE A 136 -11.00 -2.60 15.22
C PHE A 136 -12.29 -2.28 14.45
N LEU A 137 -12.38 -2.69 13.18
CA LEU A 137 -13.54 -2.46 12.32
C LEU A 137 -14.83 -3.13 12.83
N ALA A 138 -14.70 -4.25 13.54
CA ALA A 138 -15.85 -4.94 14.15
C ALA A 138 -16.60 -4.12 15.22
N ARG A 139 -16.08 -2.96 15.62
CA ARG A 139 -16.72 -2.02 16.55
C ARG A 139 -17.76 -1.12 15.88
N TYR A 140 -17.77 -1.10 14.56
CA TYR A 140 -18.63 -0.25 13.75
C TYR A 140 -19.77 -1.04 13.13
N SER A 141 -20.90 -0.38 12.87
CA SER A 141 -22.01 -1.02 12.17
C SER A 141 -21.64 -1.33 10.72
N VAL A 142 -22.36 -2.27 10.12
CA VAL A 142 -22.19 -2.59 8.69
C VAL A 142 -22.47 -1.37 7.80
N GLU A 143 -23.40 -0.51 8.21
CA GLU A 143 -23.75 0.71 7.49
C GLU A 143 -22.64 1.75 7.53
N ASP A 144 -22.01 1.95 8.70
CA ASP A 144 -20.86 2.83 8.85
C ASP A 144 -19.68 2.37 7.99
N VAL A 145 -19.36 1.07 8.04
CA VAL A 145 -18.27 0.49 7.24
C VAL A 145 -18.54 0.65 5.75
N ARG A 146 -19.78 0.41 5.29
CA ARG A 146 -20.16 0.62 3.87
C ARG A 146 -20.05 2.08 3.46
N THR A 147 -20.43 3.00 4.32
CA THR A 147 -20.36 4.45 4.05
C THR A 147 -18.91 4.90 3.90
N VAL A 148 -18.04 4.48 4.82
CA VAL A 148 -16.60 4.76 4.74
C VAL A 148 -15.97 4.10 3.51
N SER A 149 -16.30 2.84 3.22
CA SER A 149 -15.79 2.13 2.05
C SER A 149 -16.16 2.84 0.74
N ARG A 150 -17.42 3.28 0.60
CA ARG A 150 -17.85 4.04 -0.56
C ARG A 150 -17.09 5.35 -0.70
N PHE A 151 -16.97 6.13 0.39
CA PHE A 151 -16.19 7.36 0.38
C PHE A 151 -14.74 7.12 -0.06
N MET A 152 -14.08 6.11 0.50
CA MET A 152 -12.71 5.77 0.14
C MET A 152 -12.56 5.39 -1.34
N THR A 153 -13.52 4.62 -1.88
CA THR A 153 -13.51 4.24 -3.31
C THR A 153 -13.65 5.46 -4.21
N GLU A 154 -14.62 6.33 -3.92
CA GLU A 154 -14.85 7.55 -4.68
C GLU A 154 -13.66 8.53 -4.58
N PHE A 155 -13.09 8.66 -3.40
CA PHE A 155 -11.94 9.56 -3.17
C PHE A 155 -10.66 9.04 -3.84
N ASN A 156 -10.43 7.73 -3.86
CA ASN A 156 -9.32 7.14 -4.60
C ASN A 156 -9.44 7.38 -6.11
N GLY A 157 -10.64 7.19 -6.69
CA GLY A 157 -10.87 7.52 -8.10
C GLY A 157 -10.60 8.99 -8.42
N TYR A 158 -11.05 9.90 -7.56
CA TYR A 158 -10.71 11.33 -7.71
C TYR A 158 -9.19 11.59 -7.67
N LEU A 159 -8.46 10.93 -6.76
CA LEU A 159 -6.99 11.07 -6.67
C LEU A 159 -6.28 10.50 -7.91
N GLU A 160 -6.75 9.39 -8.47
CA GLU A 160 -6.23 8.82 -9.72
C GLU A 160 -6.39 9.81 -10.88
N GLU A 161 -7.55 10.44 -11.05
CA GLU A 161 -7.78 11.48 -12.05
C GLU A 161 -6.84 12.69 -11.86
N GLN A 162 -6.58 13.11 -10.61
CA GLN A 162 -5.64 14.20 -10.33
C GLN A 162 -4.20 13.82 -10.71
N ILE A 163 -3.78 12.59 -10.41
CA ILE A 163 -2.44 12.08 -10.78
C ILE A 163 -2.29 12.05 -12.30
N GLU A 164 -3.26 11.53 -13.04
CA GLU A 164 -3.24 11.51 -14.50
C GLU A 164 -3.15 12.91 -15.10
N THR A 165 -3.91 13.86 -14.57
CA THR A 165 -3.90 15.26 -15.00
C THR A 165 -2.51 15.90 -14.82
N ILE A 166 -1.89 15.70 -13.65
CA ILE A 166 -0.57 16.25 -13.32
C ILE A 166 0.53 15.60 -14.18
N THR A 167 0.48 14.27 -14.34
CA THR A 167 1.50 13.53 -15.10
C THR A 167 1.34 13.70 -16.61
N GLY A 168 0.11 13.79 -17.13
CA GLY A 168 -0.17 14.07 -18.54
C GLY A 168 0.32 15.44 -18.99
N THR A 169 0.18 16.47 -18.13
CA THR A 169 0.68 17.81 -18.40
C THR A 169 2.21 17.93 -18.47
N GLN A 170 2.94 17.00 -17.82
CA GLN A 170 4.41 16.96 -17.86
C GLN A 170 4.97 16.27 -19.11
N ALA A 171 4.15 15.54 -19.85
CA ALA A 171 4.57 14.85 -21.09
C ALA A 171 4.50 15.75 -22.35
N GLU A 172 3.82 16.90 -22.27
CA GLU A 172 3.63 17.84 -23.39
C GLU A 172 4.53 19.10 -23.32
N GLY A 173 5.40 19.22 -22.33
CA GLY A 173 6.33 20.35 -22.15
C GLY A 173 7.79 19.93 -22.24
#